data_b19ed2d92add35cdc24f3f269eae5f03
#
_entry.id   b19ed2d92add35cdc24f3f269eae5f03
#
_cell.length_a   1.000
_cell.length_b   1.000
_cell.length_c   1.000
_cell.angle_alpha   90.00
_cell.angle_beta   90.00
_cell.angle_gamma   90.00
#
_symmetry.space_group_name_H-M   'P 1'
#
loop_
_entity.id
_entity.type
_entity.pdbx_description
1 polymer ?
#
loop_
_entity_poly.entity_id
_entity_poly.type
_entity_poly.pdbx_seq_one_letter_code
_entity_poly.pdbx_strand_id
1 'polypeptide(L)'
;QNFALYAEANRYQGIDESYGDAGIKLGMTYAFGSPAAKAAPTPAPAPVAPVQAAPVDSDGDGVPDTADKCANTPANHKVDATGCSIFEEKMAAVGDVDIEVRFAFDSAAIPANQISDVEGLGAFMQRFPESTVMIEGHASNIGNPTYNMRLSERRANSVAEILKNKFNIAPSRISAVGYGVTRPRVEGNTSAAHAANQRIEAKVTATIKEPVLR
;
A
#
# COMPACT_ATOMS: atom_id res chain seq x y z
N GLN A 1 -4.67 -27.74 -73.47
CA GLN A 1 -4.06 -26.47 -73.91
C GLN A 1 -4.60 -25.40 -72.93
N ASN A 2 -3.76 -24.89 -72.06
CA ASN A 2 -4.16 -23.90 -71.08
C ASN A 2 -3.50 -22.58 -71.46
N PHE A 3 -4.33 -21.57 -71.73
CA PHE A 3 -3.90 -20.20 -71.86
C PHE A 3 -4.13 -19.48 -70.52
N ALA A 4 -3.16 -18.80 -70.04
CA ALA A 4 -3.32 -17.91 -68.92
C ALA A 4 -2.87 -16.47 -69.30
N LEU A 5 -3.79 -15.52 -69.14
CA LEU A 5 -3.52 -14.10 -69.26
C LEU A 5 -3.37 -13.55 -67.81
N TYR A 6 -2.30 -12.86 -67.61
CA TYR A 6 -2.15 -12.13 -66.34
C TYR A 6 -1.80 -10.69 -66.59
N ALA A 7 -2.31 -9.84 -65.70
CA ALA A 7 -1.94 -8.43 -65.63
C ALA A 7 -1.38 -8.15 -64.22
N GLU A 8 -0.19 -7.64 -64.16
CA GLU A 8 0.46 -7.28 -62.94
C GLU A 8 0.64 -5.73 -62.90
N ALA A 9 0.05 -5.10 -61.91
CA ALA A 9 0.19 -3.68 -61.68
C ALA A 9 1.18 -3.45 -60.53
N ASN A 10 2.34 -2.89 -60.82
CA ASN A 10 3.36 -2.59 -59.87
C ASN A 10 3.44 -1.07 -59.63
N ARG A 11 3.32 -0.65 -58.38
CA ARG A 11 3.53 0.72 -57.97
C ARG A 11 4.89 0.83 -57.32
N TYR A 12 5.81 1.55 -57.97
CA TYR A 12 7.11 1.84 -57.41
C TYR A 12 7.05 3.15 -56.64
N GLN A 13 7.38 3.12 -55.35
CA GLN A 13 7.58 4.29 -54.53
C GLN A 13 9.07 4.65 -54.59
N GLY A 14 9.43 5.65 -55.34
CA GLY A 14 10.78 6.20 -55.34
C GLY A 14 11.06 7.05 -54.06
N ILE A 15 12.33 7.05 -53.68
CA ILE A 15 12.80 7.70 -52.45
C ILE A 15 12.92 9.26 -52.63
N ASP A 16 12.55 9.81 -53.77
CA ASP A 16 12.52 11.24 -54.03
C ASP A 16 11.15 11.67 -54.57
N GLU A 17 10.65 12.75 -53.93
CA GLU A 17 9.37 13.37 -54.23
C GLU A 17 9.39 14.02 -55.61
N SER A 18 8.96 13.36 -56.65
CA SER A 18 8.35 14.04 -57.79
C SER A 18 7.89 13.20 -58.98
N TYR A 19 8.11 11.89 -59.08
CA TYR A 19 7.56 11.12 -60.22
C TYR A 19 7.14 9.71 -59.79
N GLY A 20 5.86 9.43 -59.86
CA GLY A 20 5.31 8.10 -59.70
C GLY A 20 5.03 7.49 -61.06
N ASP A 21 5.90 6.60 -61.55
CA ASP A 21 5.64 5.84 -62.74
C ASP A 21 4.79 4.58 -62.38
N ALA A 22 3.64 4.48 -62.97
CA ALA A 22 2.80 3.28 -62.93
C ALA A 22 3.00 2.48 -64.20
N GLY A 23 3.64 1.34 -64.10
CA GLY A 23 3.84 0.42 -65.23
C GLY A 23 2.84 -0.72 -65.20
N ILE A 24 2.17 -0.97 -66.30
CA ILE A 24 1.37 -2.19 -66.55
C ILE A 24 2.17 -3.09 -67.45
N LYS A 25 2.47 -4.30 -66.97
CA LYS A 25 3.05 -5.37 -67.81
C LYS A 25 1.95 -6.36 -68.18
N LEU A 26 1.73 -6.51 -69.47
CA LEU A 26 0.89 -7.54 -70.01
C LEU A 26 1.77 -8.67 -70.50
N GLY A 27 1.56 -9.86 -69.98
CA GLY A 27 2.30 -11.03 -70.37
C GLY A 27 1.37 -12.17 -70.74
N MET A 28 1.78 -12.94 -71.76
CA MET A 28 1.09 -14.16 -72.19
C MET A 28 2.05 -15.32 -72.05
N THR A 29 1.68 -16.30 -71.24
CA THR A 29 2.45 -17.53 -71.11
C THR A 29 1.72 -18.67 -71.83
N TYR A 30 2.46 -19.36 -72.69
CA TYR A 30 2.00 -20.58 -73.37
C TYR A 30 2.71 -21.77 -72.78
N ALA A 31 1.95 -22.65 -72.12
CA ALA A 31 2.53 -23.89 -71.60
C ALA A 31 2.31 -25.02 -72.58
N PHE A 32 3.38 -25.56 -73.18
CA PHE A 32 3.36 -26.82 -73.93
C PHE A 32 3.14 -27.92 -72.90
N GLY A 33 2.04 -28.67 -73.09
CA GLY A 33 1.65 -29.66 -72.12
C GLY A 33 2.67 -30.77 -71.97
N SER A 34 3.20 -30.86 -70.78
CA SER A 34 3.74 -32.15 -70.30
C SER A 34 2.58 -33.01 -69.83
N PRO A 35 2.64 -34.32 -70.00
CA PRO A 35 1.57 -35.21 -69.57
C PRO A 35 1.35 -35.04 -68.07
N ALA A 36 0.11 -34.94 -67.70
CA ALA A 36 -0.28 -34.79 -66.30
C ALA A 36 0.36 -35.90 -65.46
N ALA A 37 1.28 -35.47 -64.59
CA ALA A 37 1.76 -36.32 -63.50
C ALA A 37 0.53 -36.67 -62.63
N LYS A 38 0.26 -38.01 -62.51
CA LYS A 38 -0.74 -38.51 -61.57
C LYS A 38 -0.50 -37.86 -60.24
N ALA A 39 -1.50 -37.10 -59.75
CA ALA A 39 -1.44 -36.49 -58.41
C ALA A 39 -1.10 -37.57 -57.40
N ALA A 40 0.02 -37.37 -56.71
CA ALA A 40 0.35 -38.21 -55.58
C ALA A 40 -0.78 -38.01 -54.52
N PRO A 41 -1.18 -39.07 -53.82
CA PRO A 41 -2.21 -38.92 -52.78
C PRO A 41 -1.75 -37.88 -51.77
N THR A 42 -2.59 -36.90 -51.56
CA THR A 42 -2.38 -35.86 -50.52
C THR A 42 -2.12 -36.57 -49.20
N PRO A 43 -0.99 -36.34 -48.54
CA PRO A 43 -0.77 -36.93 -47.22
C PRO A 43 -1.92 -36.51 -46.31
N ALA A 44 -2.52 -37.50 -45.63
CA ALA A 44 -3.55 -37.25 -44.63
C ALA A 44 -3.06 -36.21 -43.62
N PRO A 45 -3.90 -35.24 -43.24
CA PRO A 45 -3.50 -34.26 -42.23
C PRO A 45 -3.02 -35.00 -40.98
N ALA A 46 -1.81 -34.66 -40.52
CA ALA A 46 -1.27 -35.22 -39.30
C ALA A 46 -2.29 -34.99 -38.17
N PRO A 47 -2.51 -35.95 -37.27
CA PRO A 47 -3.39 -35.74 -36.12
C PRO A 47 -2.95 -34.50 -35.39
N VAL A 48 -3.83 -33.51 -35.32
CA VAL A 48 -3.62 -32.29 -34.56
C VAL A 48 -3.47 -32.75 -33.11
N ALA A 49 -2.29 -32.53 -32.52
CA ALA A 49 -2.10 -32.78 -31.08
C ALA A 49 -3.20 -32.05 -30.31
N PRO A 50 -3.80 -32.67 -29.29
CA PRO A 50 -4.82 -32.00 -28.50
C PRO A 50 -4.24 -30.68 -27.96
N VAL A 51 -4.87 -29.57 -28.34
CA VAL A 51 -4.56 -28.25 -27.77
C VAL A 51 -4.87 -28.37 -26.29
N GLN A 52 -3.85 -28.46 -25.48
CA GLN A 52 -4.02 -28.42 -24.03
C GLN A 52 -4.69 -27.08 -23.70
N ALA A 53 -5.92 -27.13 -23.23
CA ALA A 53 -6.60 -25.93 -22.77
C ALA A 53 -5.71 -25.29 -21.72
N ALA A 54 -5.52 -23.96 -21.81
CA ALA A 54 -4.81 -23.22 -20.78
C ALA A 54 -5.48 -23.48 -19.43
N PRO A 55 -4.72 -23.64 -18.35
CA PRO A 55 -5.29 -23.82 -17.02
C PRO A 55 -6.20 -22.64 -16.67
N VAL A 56 -7.35 -22.95 -16.09
CA VAL A 56 -8.34 -21.94 -15.68
C VAL A 56 -7.78 -21.17 -14.50
N ASP A 57 -7.89 -19.84 -14.54
CA ASP A 57 -7.55 -18.89 -13.49
C ASP A 57 -8.79 -18.01 -13.31
N SER A 58 -9.57 -18.29 -12.27
CA SER A 58 -10.93 -17.75 -12.09
C SER A 58 -10.97 -16.33 -11.58
N ASP A 59 -9.97 -15.90 -10.79
CA ASP A 59 -9.90 -14.54 -10.23
C ASP A 59 -8.88 -13.65 -10.96
N GLY A 60 -8.10 -14.22 -11.88
CA GLY A 60 -7.18 -13.46 -12.73
C GLY A 60 -5.93 -12.99 -12.00
N ASP A 61 -5.55 -13.66 -10.92
CA ASP A 61 -4.39 -13.32 -10.12
C ASP A 61 -3.06 -13.87 -10.70
N GLY A 62 -3.14 -14.70 -11.75
CA GLY A 62 -2.00 -15.30 -12.45
C GLY A 62 -1.59 -16.66 -11.89
N VAL A 63 -2.32 -17.21 -10.92
CA VAL A 63 -2.14 -18.55 -10.39
C VAL A 63 -3.35 -19.41 -10.80
N PRO A 64 -3.14 -20.54 -11.49
CA PRO A 64 -4.25 -21.39 -11.90
C PRO A 64 -5.03 -21.93 -10.70
N ASP A 65 -6.37 -22.08 -10.83
CA ASP A 65 -7.28 -22.61 -9.79
C ASP A 65 -6.78 -23.89 -9.11
N THR A 66 -6.03 -24.73 -9.86
CA THR A 66 -5.48 -25.99 -9.34
C THR A 66 -4.33 -25.80 -8.34
N ALA A 67 -3.67 -24.64 -8.38
CA ALA A 67 -2.55 -24.28 -7.50
C ALA A 67 -2.91 -23.14 -6.54
N ASP A 68 -4.05 -22.48 -6.78
CA ASP A 68 -4.54 -21.36 -6.00
C ASP A 68 -5.20 -21.82 -4.68
N LYS A 69 -4.75 -21.22 -3.56
CA LYS A 69 -5.30 -21.43 -2.22
C LYS A 69 -6.18 -20.28 -1.76
N CYS A 70 -6.15 -19.15 -2.46
CA CYS A 70 -6.83 -17.92 -2.11
C CYS A 70 -7.76 -17.46 -3.22
N ALA A 71 -8.72 -18.31 -3.60
CA ALA A 71 -9.73 -17.98 -4.60
C ALA A 71 -10.43 -16.65 -4.28
N ASN A 72 -10.51 -15.74 -5.23
CA ASN A 72 -11.00 -14.36 -5.13
C ASN A 72 -9.96 -13.34 -4.62
N THR A 73 -8.69 -13.53 -4.91
CA THR A 73 -7.69 -12.49 -4.68
C THR A 73 -7.95 -11.30 -5.60
N PRO A 74 -7.97 -10.04 -5.07
CA PRO A 74 -8.16 -8.88 -5.92
C PRO A 74 -7.09 -8.76 -7.01
N ALA A 75 -7.50 -8.54 -8.25
CA ALA A 75 -6.62 -8.53 -9.43
C ALA A 75 -5.48 -7.49 -9.36
N ASN A 76 -5.63 -6.45 -8.54
CA ASN A 76 -4.60 -5.42 -8.32
C ASN A 76 -3.61 -5.77 -7.21
N HIS A 77 -3.77 -6.90 -6.51
CA HIS A 77 -2.83 -7.35 -5.50
C HIS A 77 -1.69 -8.15 -6.12
N LYS A 78 -0.49 -7.99 -5.60
CA LYS A 78 0.61 -8.90 -5.85
C LYS A 78 0.40 -10.15 -5.02
N VAL A 79 0.56 -11.33 -5.66
CA VAL A 79 0.33 -12.62 -5.02
C VAL A 79 1.62 -13.41 -4.87
N ASP A 80 1.63 -14.34 -3.94
CA ASP A 80 2.67 -15.35 -3.81
C ASP A 80 2.45 -16.52 -4.79
N ALA A 81 3.28 -17.54 -4.72
CA ALA A 81 3.18 -18.72 -5.60
C ALA A 81 1.91 -19.55 -5.37
N THR A 82 1.11 -19.26 -4.36
CA THR A 82 -0.13 -19.95 -4.00
C THR A 82 -1.39 -19.10 -4.23
N GLY A 83 -1.29 -17.98 -4.97
CA GLY A 83 -2.43 -17.11 -5.26
C GLY A 83 -2.83 -16.18 -4.10
N CYS A 84 -2.11 -16.21 -2.97
CA CYS A 84 -2.48 -15.39 -1.82
C CYS A 84 -1.81 -14.02 -1.86
N SER A 85 -2.58 -12.96 -1.54
CA SER A 85 -2.08 -11.59 -1.50
C SER A 85 -0.85 -11.47 -0.60
N ILE A 86 0.19 -10.82 -1.10
CA ILE A 86 1.37 -10.44 -0.31
C ILE A 86 1.06 -9.14 0.41
N PHE A 87 1.29 -9.12 1.72
CA PHE A 87 1.14 -7.93 2.57
C PHE A 87 2.51 -7.43 3.01
N GLU A 88 2.70 -6.14 2.98
CA GLU A 88 3.82 -5.49 3.64
C GLU A 88 3.36 -4.85 4.95
N GLU A 89 4.22 -4.92 5.96
CA GLU A 89 3.99 -4.24 7.23
C GLU A 89 4.52 -2.82 7.13
N LYS A 90 3.61 -1.86 7.29
CA LYS A 90 3.95 -0.45 7.28
C LYS A 90 3.60 0.17 8.61
N MET A 91 4.55 0.84 9.22
CA MET A 91 4.27 1.67 10.38
C MET A 91 3.53 2.93 9.93
N ALA A 92 2.28 3.03 10.31
CA ALA A 92 1.50 4.24 10.11
C ALA A 92 1.35 4.96 11.46
N ALA A 93 1.66 6.26 11.46
CA ALA A 93 1.23 7.11 12.55
C ALA A 93 -0.29 7.20 12.48
N VAL A 94 -0.97 6.69 13.51
CA VAL A 94 -2.44 6.76 13.60
C VAL A 94 -2.89 8.18 13.95
N GLY A 95 -1.96 9.02 14.38
CA GLY A 95 -2.13 10.42 14.69
C GLY A 95 -1.66 10.78 16.10
N ASP A 96 -1.51 12.05 16.32
CA ASP A 96 -1.34 12.60 17.65
C ASP A 96 -2.72 12.63 18.31
N VAL A 97 -2.92 11.82 19.34
CA VAL A 97 -4.12 11.91 20.17
C VAL A 97 -3.83 12.93 21.27
N ASP A 98 -4.44 14.09 21.14
CA ASP A 98 -4.39 15.08 22.22
C ASP A 98 -5.17 14.54 23.42
N ILE A 99 -4.44 14.05 24.41
CA ILE A 99 -5.03 13.73 25.71
C ILE A 99 -4.96 14.99 26.53
N GLU A 100 -6.07 15.70 26.64
CA GLU A 100 -6.14 16.91 27.45
C GLU A 100 -6.35 16.56 28.92
N VAL A 101 -5.27 16.14 29.60
CA VAL A 101 -5.31 15.96 31.07
C VAL A 101 -4.81 17.22 31.76
N ARG A 102 -5.68 17.87 32.51
CA ARG A 102 -5.35 19.04 33.34
C ARG A 102 -5.05 18.61 34.78
N PHE A 103 -3.81 18.76 35.16
CA PHE A 103 -3.36 18.43 36.50
C PHE A 103 -3.57 19.58 37.47
N ALA A 104 -3.82 19.27 38.71
CA ALA A 104 -3.76 20.26 39.78
C ALA A 104 -2.33 20.83 39.90
N PHE A 105 -2.20 21.98 40.59
CA PHE A 105 -0.90 22.58 40.82
C PHE A 105 0.02 21.58 41.53
N ASP A 106 1.24 21.48 41.03
CA ASP A 106 2.29 20.58 41.55
C ASP A 106 1.86 19.08 41.67
N SER A 107 0.89 18.64 40.92
CA SER A 107 0.35 17.29 40.98
C SER A 107 0.60 16.54 39.66
N ALA A 108 0.83 15.24 39.76
CA ALA A 108 0.82 14.28 38.67
C ALA A 108 -0.36 13.30 38.78
N ALA A 109 -1.24 13.45 39.76
CA ALA A 109 -2.45 12.66 39.88
C ALA A 109 -3.48 13.10 38.85
N ILE A 110 -4.00 12.18 38.05
CA ILE A 110 -5.04 12.47 37.08
C ILE A 110 -6.38 12.60 37.78
N PRO A 111 -7.10 13.72 37.63
CA PRO A 111 -8.42 13.88 38.22
C PRO A 111 -9.40 12.87 37.66
N ALA A 112 -10.30 12.33 38.47
CA ALA A 112 -11.25 11.28 38.07
C ALA A 112 -12.15 11.70 36.90
N ASN A 113 -12.48 12.97 36.77
CA ASN A 113 -13.28 13.53 35.67
C ASN A 113 -12.52 13.72 34.38
N GLN A 114 -11.22 13.40 34.33
CA GLN A 114 -10.38 13.50 33.12
C GLN A 114 -9.75 12.15 32.70
N ILE A 115 -10.21 11.08 33.33
CA ILE A 115 -9.75 9.74 33.00
C ILE A 115 -10.30 9.27 31.63
N SER A 116 -11.45 9.82 31.18
CA SER A 116 -12.14 9.40 29.96
C SER A 116 -11.27 9.38 28.71
N ASP A 117 -10.40 10.38 28.54
CA ASP A 117 -9.53 10.47 27.37
C ASP A 117 -8.44 9.38 27.38
N VAL A 118 -7.90 9.12 28.59
CA VAL A 118 -6.95 8.02 28.81
C VAL A 118 -7.64 6.66 28.61
N GLU A 119 -8.92 6.54 29.01
CA GLU A 119 -9.74 5.34 28.77
C GLU A 119 -9.96 5.10 27.28
N GLY A 120 -10.25 6.16 26.51
CA GLY A 120 -10.36 6.09 25.06
C GLY A 120 -9.08 5.55 24.40
N LEU A 121 -7.92 6.06 24.82
CA LEU A 121 -6.62 5.56 24.35
C LEU A 121 -6.40 4.11 24.76
N GLY A 122 -6.73 3.73 26.00
CA GLY A 122 -6.59 2.35 26.47
C GLY A 122 -7.44 1.37 25.67
N ALA A 123 -8.71 1.72 25.42
CA ALA A 123 -9.63 0.94 24.61
C ALA A 123 -9.13 0.81 23.14
N PHE A 124 -8.59 1.90 22.56
CA PHE A 124 -7.96 1.86 21.25
C PHE A 124 -6.79 0.87 21.21
N MET A 125 -5.87 0.95 22.17
CA MET A 125 -4.70 0.07 22.22
C MET A 125 -5.05 -1.40 22.47
N GLN A 126 -6.16 -1.69 23.16
CA GLN A 126 -6.69 -3.06 23.30
C GLN A 126 -7.25 -3.59 21.98
N ARG A 127 -7.94 -2.72 21.22
CA ARG A 127 -8.49 -3.06 19.90
C ARG A 127 -7.41 -3.30 18.84
N PHE A 128 -6.27 -2.59 18.97
CA PHE A 128 -5.13 -2.67 18.05
C PHE A 128 -3.87 -3.18 18.78
N PRO A 129 -3.70 -4.50 18.92
CA PRO A 129 -2.61 -5.10 19.70
C PRO A 129 -1.20 -4.72 19.24
N GLU A 130 -1.03 -4.42 17.95
CA GLU A 130 0.27 -4.04 17.35
C GLU A 130 0.58 -2.54 17.52
N SER A 131 -0.33 -1.74 18.11
CA SER A 131 -0.08 -0.33 18.33
C SER A 131 0.86 -0.09 19.49
N THR A 132 1.69 0.94 19.36
CA THR A 132 2.53 1.49 20.43
C THR A 132 2.15 2.93 20.69
N VAL A 133 2.42 3.42 21.89
CA VAL A 133 2.17 4.81 22.26
C VAL A 133 3.40 5.44 22.89
N MET A 134 3.69 6.67 22.48
CA MET A 134 4.62 7.56 23.17
C MET A 134 3.81 8.67 23.86
N ILE A 135 3.88 8.73 25.17
CA ILE A 135 3.20 9.72 26.01
C ILE A 135 4.19 10.83 26.31
N GLU A 136 3.92 12.03 25.81
CA GLU A 136 4.78 13.20 25.97
C GLU A 136 4.16 14.16 27.00
N GLY A 137 4.91 14.43 28.06
CA GLY A 137 4.53 15.40 29.07
C GLY A 137 5.18 16.77 28.82
N HIS A 138 4.38 17.82 28.90
CA HIS A 138 4.83 19.18 28.70
C HIS A 138 4.48 20.07 29.92
N ALA A 139 5.21 21.15 30.08
CA ALA A 139 4.99 22.15 31.15
C ALA A 139 5.06 23.54 30.56
N SER A 140 4.43 24.51 31.27
CA SER A 140 4.62 25.92 30.98
C SER A 140 6.01 26.38 31.44
N ASN A 141 6.44 27.53 30.96
CA ASN A 141 7.72 28.15 31.31
C ASN A 141 7.73 28.84 32.72
N ILE A 142 6.69 28.62 33.54
CA ILE A 142 6.64 29.14 34.92
C ILE A 142 7.46 28.23 35.83
N GLY A 143 8.35 28.83 36.59
CA GLY A 143 9.13 28.13 37.59
C GLY A 143 10.46 27.56 37.11
N ASN A 144 11.01 26.62 37.87
CA ASN A 144 12.32 26.05 37.59
C ASN A 144 12.25 25.01 36.44
N PRO A 145 13.06 25.15 35.36
CA PRO A 145 13.02 24.22 34.20
C PRO A 145 13.32 22.77 34.57
N THR A 146 14.28 22.53 35.50
CA THR A 146 14.62 21.16 35.93
C THR A 146 13.48 20.53 36.70
N TYR A 147 12.78 21.30 37.50
CA TYR A 147 11.58 20.85 38.19
C TYR A 147 10.46 20.51 37.21
N ASN A 148 10.20 21.40 36.25
CA ASN A 148 9.18 21.21 35.24
C ASN A 148 9.47 19.98 34.35
N MET A 149 10.75 19.68 34.09
CA MET A 149 11.14 18.46 33.38
C MET A 149 10.69 17.22 34.15
N ARG A 150 11.01 17.15 35.45
CA ARG A 150 10.61 16.03 36.33
C ARG A 150 9.09 15.94 36.52
N LEU A 151 8.41 17.09 36.62
CA LEU A 151 6.95 17.12 36.79
C LEU A 151 6.26 16.58 35.51
N SER A 152 6.70 17.03 34.35
CA SER A 152 6.14 16.56 33.07
C SER A 152 6.37 15.07 32.86
N GLU A 153 7.53 14.54 33.23
CA GLU A 153 7.83 13.11 33.21
C GLU A 153 6.92 12.31 34.18
N ARG A 154 6.74 12.81 35.44
CA ARG A 154 5.80 12.15 36.37
C ARG A 154 4.38 12.11 35.82
N ARG A 155 3.92 13.20 35.19
CA ARG A 155 2.59 13.27 34.56
C ARG A 155 2.44 12.28 33.42
N ALA A 156 3.43 12.18 32.52
CA ALA A 156 3.43 11.18 31.46
C ALA A 156 3.40 9.74 32.00
N ASN A 157 4.19 9.49 33.05
CA ASN A 157 4.19 8.19 33.72
C ASN A 157 2.84 7.86 34.40
N SER A 158 2.12 8.84 34.96
CA SER A 158 0.80 8.59 35.54
C SER A 158 -0.21 8.10 34.47
N VAL A 159 -0.17 8.63 33.28
CA VAL A 159 -0.98 8.13 32.16
C VAL A 159 -0.54 6.72 31.77
N ALA A 160 0.78 6.47 31.65
CA ALA A 160 1.33 5.15 31.34
C ALA A 160 0.89 4.07 32.36
N GLU A 161 0.87 4.42 33.65
CA GLU A 161 0.43 3.50 34.71
C GLU A 161 -1.06 3.13 34.59
N ILE A 162 -1.93 4.07 34.19
CA ILE A 162 -3.34 3.74 33.90
C ILE A 162 -3.45 2.76 32.76
N LEU A 163 -2.72 2.97 31.66
CA LEU A 163 -2.73 2.07 30.50
C LEU A 163 -2.26 0.66 30.89
N LYS A 164 -1.20 0.58 31.68
CA LYS A 164 -0.68 -0.71 32.17
C LYS A 164 -1.66 -1.42 33.10
N ASN A 165 -2.12 -0.70 34.14
CA ASN A 165 -2.81 -1.34 35.26
C ASN A 165 -4.31 -1.53 35.00
N LYS A 166 -4.97 -0.57 34.33
CA LYS A 166 -6.41 -0.63 34.05
C LYS A 166 -6.73 -1.35 32.73
N PHE A 167 -5.89 -1.12 31.69
CA PHE A 167 -6.11 -1.67 30.35
C PHE A 167 -5.22 -2.86 30.02
N ASN A 168 -4.34 -3.26 30.95
CA ASN A 168 -3.43 -4.38 30.79
C ASN A 168 -2.56 -4.29 29.51
N ILE A 169 -2.16 -3.06 29.13
CA ILE A 169 -1.29 -2.85 27.99
C ILE A 169 0.15 -3.19 28.37
N ALA A 170 0.80 -4.00 27.55
CA ALA A 170 2.17 -4.44 27.79
C ALA A 170 3.13 -3.24 27.91
N PRO A 171 4.03 -3.21 28.90
CA PRO A 171 4.98 -2.11 29.07
C PRO A 171 5.84 -1.80 27.84
N SER A 172 6.18 -2.83 27.06
CA SER A 172 6.93 -2.69 25.79
C SER A 172 6.22 -1.86 24.73
N ARG A 173 4.90 -1.68 24.86
CA ARG A 173 4.07 -0.90 23.95
C ARG A 173 3.87 0.56 24.39
N ILE A 174 4.39 0.94 25.58
CA ILE A 174 4.16 2.25 26.17
C ILE A 174 5.53 2.89 26.44
N SER A 175 5.72 4.10 25.93
CA SER A 175 6.85 4.97 26.26
C SER A 175 6.32 6.26 26.89
N ALA A 176 6.93 6.73 27.95
CA ALA A 176 6.58 7.98 28.62
C ALA A 176 7.81 8.88 28.75
N VAL A 177 7.70 10.12 28.27
CA VAL A 177 8.81 11.08 28.24
C VAL A 177 8.32 12.45 28.71
N GLY A 178 9.09 13.09 29.59
CA GLY A 178 8.87 14.49 29.96
C GLY A 178 9.75 15.42 29.12
N TYR A 179 9.15 16.44 28.53
CA TYR A 179 9.87 17.50 27.82
C TYR A 179 9.93 18.83 28.60
N GLY A 180 9.25 18.92 29.75
CA GLY A 180 9.24 20.13 30.51
C GLY A 180 8.81 21.33 29.67
N VAL A 181 9.64 22.35 29.63
CA VAL A 181 9.40 23.60 28.89
C VAL A 181 10.00 23.66 27.52
N THR A 182 10.68 22.59 27.06
CA THR A 182 11.53 22.61 25.84
C THR A 182 10.75 22.55 24.54
N ARG A 183 9.47 22.15 24.60
CA ARG A 183 8.59 22.03 23.44
C ARG A 183 7.26 22.75 23.65
N PRO A 184 7.26 24.10 23.66
CA PRO A 184 6.02 24.84 23.83
C PRO A 184 5.11 24.67 22.62
N ARG A 185 3.80 24.54 22.85
CA ARG A 185 2.76 24.57 21.79
C ARG A 185 2.45 26.02 21.40
N VAL A 186 2.48 26.91 22.40
CA VAL A 186 2.23 28.35 22.23
C VAL A 186 3.35 29.12 22.91
N GLU A 187 3.98 29.98 22.13
CA GLU A 187 4.99 30.91 22.66
C GLU A 187 4.35 32.05 23.48
N GLY A 188 5.08 32.53 24.48
CA GLY A 188 4.67 33.68 25.30
C GLY A 188 4.38 33.34 26.76
N ASN A 189 3.98 34.39 27.52
CA ASN A 189 3.81 34.35 28.97
C ASN A 189 2.38 34.71 29.42
N THR A 190 1.40 34.51 28.54
CA THR A 190 0.00 34.69 28.88
C THR A 190 -0.57 33.47 29.62
N SER A 191 -1.62 33.65 30.42
CA SER A 191 -2.30 32.55 31.10
C SER A 191 -2.79 31.51 30.10
N ALA A 192 -3.23 31.91 28.91
CA ALA A 192 -3.65 31.02 27.84
C ALA A 192 -2.48 30.20 27.31
N ALA A 193 -1.30 30.82 27.08
CA ALA A 193 -0.10 30.09 26.63
C ALA A 193 0.36 29.08 27.70
N HIS A 194 0.34 29.48 28.99
CA HIS A 194 0.69 28.55 30.07
C HIS A 194 -0.28 27.37 30.15
N ALA A 195 -1.57 27.60 30.02
CA ALA A 195 -2.57 26.52 30.00
C ALA A 195 -2.38 25.57 28.81
N ALA A 196 -2.14 26.10 27.59
CA ALA A 196 -1.90 25.30 26.40
C ALA A 196 -0.62 24.48 26.47
N ASN A 197 0.40 24.95 27.19
CA ASN A 197 1.68 24.25 27.31
C ASN A 197 1.70 23.22 28.45
N GLN A 198 0.76 23.27 29.42
CA GLN A 198 0.62 22.26 30.47
C GLN A 198 -0.27 21.13 30.00
N ARG A 199 0.25 20.26 29.14
CA ARG A 199 -0.51 19.22 28.47
C ARG A 199 0.22 17.87 28.45
N ILE A 200 -0.54 16.84 28.15
CA ILE A 200 -0.04 15.52 27.73
C ILE A 200 -0.44 15.34 26.27
N GLU A 201 0.48 14.84 25.48
CA GLU A 201 0.23 14.36 24.12
C GLU A 201 0.50 12.86 24.06
N ALA A 202 -0.31 12.10 23.32
CA ALA A 202 -0.06 10.70 23.05
C ALA A 202 0.10 10.50 21.56
N LYS A 203 1.29 10.09 21.16
CA LYS A 203 1.59 9.73 19.76
C LYS A 203 1.42 8.23 19.58
N VAL A 204 0.38 7.85 18.86
CA VAL A 204 0.06 6.45 18.61
C VAL A 204 0.59 6.03 17.25
N THR A 205 1.35 4.96 17.24
CA THR A 205 1.83 4.30 16.02
C THR A 205 1.23 2.91 15.97
N ALA A 206 0.66 2.53 14.84
CA ALA A 206 0.19 1.18 14.58
C ALA A 206 0.88 0.60 13.35
N THR A 207 1.19 -0.68 13.41
CA THR A 207 1.59 -1.42 12.22
C THR A 207 0.34 -1.81 11.47
N ILE A 208 0.21 -1.34 10.26
CA ILE A 208 -0.85 -1.75 9.33
C ILE A 208 -0.27 -2.70 8.29
N LYS A 209 -1.07 -3.70 7.91
CA LYS A 209 -0.73 -4.58 6.80
C LYS A 209 -1.44 -4.06 5.57
N GLU A 210 -0.67 -3.55 4.64
CA GLU A 210 -1.20 -3.11 3.34
C GLU A 210 -0.87 -4.14 2.27
N PRO A 211 -1.81 -4.49 1.38
CA PRO A 211 -1.50 -5.37 0.27
C PRO A 211 -0.50 -4.70 -0.66
N VAL A 212 0.50 -5.45 -1.10
CA VAL A 212 1.41 -5.00 -2.15
C VAL A 212 0.64 -4.99 -3.46
N LEU A 213 0.60 -3.85 -4.14
CA LEU A 213 -0.07 -3.71 -5.42
C LEU A 213 0.85 -4.11 -6.57
N ARG A 214 0.24 -4.55 -7.69
CA ARG A 214 0.92 -4.87 -8.94
C ARG A 214 1.32 -3.64 -9.71
#